data_e784cb49bacbab9ac6ea8ef89e5d9ac9
#
_entry.id   e784cb49bacbab9ac6ea8ef89e5d9ac9
#
_cell.length_a   1.000
_cell.length_b   1.000
_cell.length_c   1.000
_cell.angle_alpha   90.00
_cell.angle_beta   90.00
_cell.angle_gamma   90.00
#
_symmetry.space_group_name_H-M   'P 1'
#
loop_
_entity.id
_entity.type
_entity.pdbx_description
1 polymer ?
#
loop_
_entity_poly.entity_id
_entity_poly.type
_entity_poly.pdbx_seq_one_letter_code
_entity_poly.pdbx_strand_id
1 'polypeptide(L)'
;MSDDINSLRRILKECRVLAIVGLSANWHRPSHFAAKYMLEHGYRVIPVNPQYQEVLGQKCYASLRDIPRSVVGRVDLVDVFRKTADVMPVAEDAIAIGARVLWQQLGVRNEDAAARASAAGLECVMDRCVKIEHGRLFGGLNWVGVNTRVLSAKRPRWLPY
;
A
#
# COMPACT_ATOMS: atom_id res chain seq x y z
N MET A 1 -13.93 -0.59 7.83
CA MET A 1 -12.50 -0.90 7.70
C MET A 1 -12.34 -2.34 7.18
N SER A 2 -11.48 -2.54 6.19
CA SER A 2 -11.37 -3.84 5.49
C SER A 2 -10.16 -4.62 6.00
N ASP A 3 -10.15 -4.99 7.27
CA ASP A 3 -9.01 -5.68 7.92
C ASP A 3 -9.15 -7.20 7.99
N ASP A 4 -10.28 -7.75 7.58
CA ASP A 4 -10.47 -9.20 7.56
C ASP A 4 -9.77 -9.85 6.36
N ILE A 5 -9.44 -11.13 6.50
CA ILE A 5 -8.69 -11.90 5.50
C ILE A 5 -9.36 -11.91 4.13
N ASN A 6 -10.68 -11.99 4.08
CA ASN A 6 -11.40 -12.07 2.81
C ASN A 6 -11.37 -10.72 2.08
N SER A 7 -11.54 -9.63 2.81
CA SER A 7 -11.41 -8.28 2.26
C SER A 7 -9.99 -8.02 1.76
N LEU A 8 -8.96 -8.34 2.54
CA LEU A 8 -7.57 -8.19 2.12
C LEU A 8 -7.25 -9.02 0.86
N ARG A 9 -7.72 -10.28 0.82
CA ARG A 9 -7.54 -11.14 -0.35
C ARG A 9 -8.22 -10.56 -1.59
N ARG A 10 -9.44 -10.09 -1.46
CA ARG A 10 -10.20 -9.47 -2.55
C ARG A 10 -9.51 -8.20 -3.05
N ILE A 11 -9.13 -7.29 -2.16
CA ILE A 11 -8.42 -6.05 -2.49
C ILE A 11 -7.14 -6.38 -3.30
N LEU A 12 -6.28 -7.25 -2.78
CA LEU A 12 -5.02 -7.59 -3.43
C LEU A 12 -5.19 -8.36 -4.74
N LYS A 13 -6.31 -9.07 -4.92
CA LYS A 13 -6.65 -9.74 -6.17
C LYS A 13 -7.16 -8.78 -7.24
N GLU A 14 -8.00 -7.82 -6.85
CA GLU A 14 -8.68 -6.91 -7.77
C GLU A 14 -7.86 -5.65 -8.08
N CYS A 15 -7.14 -5.12 -7.11
CA CYS A 15 -6.33 -3.92 -7.26
C CYS A 15 -4.99 -4.26 -7.91
N ARG A 16 -4.78 -3.81 -9.13
CA ARG A 16 -3.56 -4.14 -9.90
C ARG A 16 -2.64 -2.95 -10.11
N VAL A 17 -3.13 -1.74 -9.94
CA VAL A 17 -2.37 -0.49 -10.10
C VAL A 17 -2.27 0.21 -8.75
N LEU A 18 -1.06 0.25 -8.20
CA LEU A 18 -0.74 0.83 -6.90
C LEU A 18 0.03 2.13 -7.07
N ALA A 19 -0.49 3.23 -6.54
CA ALA A 19 0.29 4.45 -6.34
C ALA A 19 0.90 4.39 -4.94
N ILE A 20 2.23 4.38 -4.86
CA ILE A 20 2.95 4.27 -3.59
C ILE A 20 3.50 5.65 -3.20
N VAL A 21 2.86 6.26 -2.22
CA VAL A 21 3.22 7.59 -1.71
C VAL A 21 4.34 7.48 -0.68
N GLY A 22 5.43 8.21 -0.91
CA GLY A 22 6.62 8.15 -0.07
C GLY A 22 7.58 7.04 -0.47
N LEU A 23 7.43 6.46 -1.67
CA LEU A 23 8.34 5.46 -2.21
C LEU A 23 9.76 6.06 -2.35
N SER A 24 10.72 5.41 -1.71
CA SER A 24 12.13 5.80 -1.73
C SER A 24 12.92 5.06 -2.80
N ALA A 25 13.84 5.76 -3.46
CA ALA A 25 14.84 5.15 -4.33
C ALA A 25 15.92 4.39 -3.54
N ASN A 26 16.02 4.62 -2.24
CA ASN A 26 16.96 3.93 -1.38
C ASN A 26 16.53 2.49 -1.14
N TRP A 27 17.34 1.53 -1.62
CA TRP A 27 17.06 0.11 -1.55
C TRP A 27 16.92 -0.47 -0.13
N HIS A 28 17.42 0.24 0.91
CA HIS A 28 17.25 -0.17 2.31
C HIS A 28 15.88 0.18 2.90
N ARG A 29 15.12 1.02 2.24
CA ARG A 29 13.83 1.47 2.78
C ARG A 29 12.73 0.45 2.56
N PRO A 30 11.83 0.26 3.54
CA PRO A 30 10.70 -0.66 3.42
C PRO A 30 9.81 -0.39 2.21
N SER A 31 9.62 0.87 1.84
CA SER A 31 8.85 1.25 0.66
C SER A 31 9.46 0.71 -0.64
N HIS A 32 10.79 0.71 -0.73
CA HIS A 32 11.50 0.17 -1.88
C HIS A 32 11.31 -1.35 -2.00
N PHE A 33 11.46 -2.08 -0.90
CA PHE A 33 11.24 -3.52 -0.86
C PHE A 33 9.80 -3.88 -1.24
N ALA A 34 8.84 -3.16 -0.69
CA ALA A 34 7.42 -3.42 -0.98
C ALA A 34 7.13 -3.17 -2.47
N ALA A 35 7.58 -2.04 -3.01
CA ALA A 35 7.38 -1.70 -4.42
C ALA A 35 8.03 -2.73 -5.36
N LYS A 36 9.28 -3.11 -5.10
CA LYS A 36 9.98 -4.12 -5.89
C LYS A 36 9.24 -5.45 -5.87
N TYR A 37 8.83 -5.91 -4.70
CA TYR A 37 8.06 -7.14 -4.55
C TYR A 37 6.76 -7.09 -5.35
N MET A 38 6.01 -6.00 -5.26
CA MET A 38 4.73 -5.86 -5.97
C MET A 38 4.94 -5.85 -7.49
N LEU A 39 5.98 -5.16 -7.99
CA LEU A 39 6.35 -5.19 -9.41
C LEU A 39 6.68 -6.62 -9.88
N GLU A 40 7.46 -7.37 -9.12
CA GLU A 40 7.83 -8.76 -9.42
C GLU A 40 6.63 -9.71 -9.43
N HIS A 41 5.56 -9.34 -8.72
CA HIS A 41 4.31 -10.12 -8.66
C HIS A 41 3.21 -9.61 -9.61
N GLY A 42 3.59 -8.83 -10.62
CA GLY A 42 2.71 -8.43 -11.71
C GLY A 42 1.80 -7.23 -11.43
N TYR A 43 2.08 -6.47 -10.38
CA TYR A 43 1.40 -5.20 -10.14
C TYR A 43 2.07 -4.08 -10.90
N ARG A 44 1.28 -3.10 -11.32
CA ARG A 44 1.81 -1.82 -11.79
C ARG A 44 2.02 -0.91 -10.58
N VAL A 45 3.21 -0.38 -10.44
CA VAL A 45 3.55 0.56 -9.36
C VAL A 45 3.80 1.94 -9.95
N ILE A 46 3.14 2.95 -9.39
CA ILE A 46 3.34 4.35 -9.72
C ILE A 46 3.98 5.01 -8.50
N PRO A 47 5.29 5.33 -8.55
CA PRO A 47 5.96 6.02 -7.47
C PRO A 47 5.44 7.45 -7.30
N VAL A 48 5.21 7.86 -6.05
CA VAL A 48 4.82 9.23 -5.71
C VAL A 48 5.74 9.75 -4.61
N ASN A 49 6.65 10.63 -4.98
CA ASN A 49 7.59 11.26 -4.07
C ASN A 49 8.19 12.51 -4.73
N PRO A 50 8.14 13.70 -4.09
CA PRO A 50 8.67 14.93 -4.70
C PRO A 50 10.19 14.95 -4.84
N GLN A 51 10.91 14.02 -4.23
CA GLN A 51 12.38 13.98 -4.26
C GLN A 51 12.95 13.25 -5.48
N TYR A 52 12.15 12.48 -6.22
CA TYR A 52 12.64 11.64 -7.31
C TYR A 52 11.86 11.88 -8.60
N GLN A 53 12.52 11.66 -9.73
CA GLN A 53 11.89 11.64 -11.05
C GLN A 53 11.58 10.21 -11.52
N GLU A 54 12.34 9.26 -11.03
CA GLU A 54 12.20 7.84 -11.35
C GLU A 54 12.59 6.98 -10.16
N VAL A 55 11.85 5.91 -9.93
CA VAL A 55 12.16 4.87 -8.92
C VAL A 55 11.84 3.50 -9.51
N LEU A 56 12.77 2.57 -9.40
CA LEU A 56 12.63 1.20 -9.94
C LEU A 56 12.26 1.16 -11.45
N GLY A 57 12.80 2.08 -12.23
CA GLY A 57 12.49 2.20 -13.66
C GLY A 57 11.10 2.74 -13.95
N GLN A 58 10.36 3.20 -12.96
CA GLN A 58 9.04 3.78 -13.09
C GLN A 58 9.08 5.30 -12.90
N LYS A 59 8.39 6.03 -13.77
CA LYS A 59 8.26 7.49 -13.62
C LYS A 59 7.64 7.84 -12.28
N CYS A 60 8.29 8.73 -11.55
CA CYS A 60 7.85 9.21 -10.24
C CYS A 60 7.15 10.57 -10.38
N TYR A 61 6.05 10.75 -9.66
CA TYR A 61 5.29 12.00 -9.62
C TYR A 61 5.44 12.65 -8.24
N ALA A 62 5.42 13.98 -8.19
CA ALA A 62 5.57 14.71 -6.93
C ALA A 62 4.40 14.51 -5.98
N SER A 63 3.19 14.42 -6.51
CA SER A 63 1.97 14.13 -5.77
C SER A 63 1.02 13.23 -6.57
N LEU A 64 -0.02 12.71 -5.92
CA LEU A 64 -1.07 11.95 -6.61
C LEU A 64 -1.79 12.78 -7.68
N ARG A 65 -1.93 14.08 -7.44
CA ARG A 65 -2.60 15.01 -8.36
C ARG A 65 -1.79 15.30 -9.62
N ASP A 66 -0.47 15.07 -9.58
CA ASP A 66 0.41 15.24 -10.74
C ASP A 66 0.39 14.04 -11.69
N ILE A 67 -0.24 12.95 -11.31
CA ILE A 67 -0.41 11.78 -12.18
C ILE A 67 -1.35 12.18 -13.33
N PRO A 68 -0.94 11.97 -14.61
CA PRO A 68 -1.79 12.34 -15.76
C PRO A 68 -3.15 11.66 -15.73
N ARG A 69 -4.20 12.35 -16.19
CA ARG A 69 -5.57 11.81 -16.21
C ARG A 69 -5.70 10.49 -16.96
N SER A 70 -4.90 10.28 -18.00
CA SER A 70 -4.84 9.02 -18.75
C SER A 70 -4.35 7.83 -17.92
N VAL A 71 -3.66 8.10 -16.82
CA VAL A 71 -3.09 7.10 -15.91
C VAL A 71 -3.86 7.04 -14.59
N VAL A 72 -4.26 8.19 -14.03
CA VAL A 72 -4.91 8.30 -12.72
C VAL A 72 -6.21 7.52 -12.63
N GLY A 73 -7.00 7.47 -13.68
CA GLY A 73 -8.25 6.70 -13.73
C GLY A 73 -8.07 5.19 -13.61
N ARG A 74 -6.82 4.73 -13.58
CA ARG A 74 -6.47 3.31 -13.40
C ARG A 74 -5.85 3.01 -12.03
N VAL A 75 -5.67 4.03 -11.17
CA VAL A 75 -5.14 3.82 -9.82
C VAL A 75 -6.20 3.15 -8.97
N ASP A 76 -5.95 1.92 -8.59
CA ASP A 76 -6.87 1.15 -7.75
C ASP A 76 -6.61 1.42 -6.28
N LEU A 77 -5.34 1.44 -5.88
CA LEU A 77 -4.92 1.48 -4.48
C LEU A 77 -3.84 2.54 -4.28
N VAL A 78 -4.02 3.36 -3.26
CA VAL A 78 -3.02 4.30 -2.77
C VAL A 78 -2.40 3.74 -1.51
N ASP A 79 -1.11 3.39 -1.59
CA ASP A 79 -0.32 2.82 -0.51
C ASP A 79 0.57 3.89 0.13
N VAL A 80 0.42 4.10 1.45
CA VAL A 80 0.98 5.27 2.13
C VAL A 80 2.16 4.89 3.01
N PHE A 81 3.37 5.29 2.59
CA PHE A 81 4.61 5.24 3.36
C PHE A 81 4.98 6.63 3.86
N ARG A 82 4.14 7.21 4.71
CA ARG A 82 4.35 8.52 5.34
C ARG A 82 4.17 8.40 6.85
N LYS A 83 4.60 9.43 7.59
CA LYS A 83 4.27 9.54 9.01
C LYS A 83 2.76 9.64 9.20
N THR A 84 2.26 9.11 10.29
CA THR A 84 0.81 9.12 10.60
C THR A 84 0.19 10.52 10.49
N ALA A 85 0.91 11.57 10.93
CA ALA A 85 0.43 12.95 10.85
C ALA A 85 0.26 13.46 9.41
N ASP A 86 0.97 12.88 8.44
CA ASP A 86 0.99 13.34 7.04
C ASP A 86 0.00 12.57 6.14
N VAL A 87 -0.81 11.68 6.72
CA VAL A 87 -1.73 10.81 5.94
C VAL A 87 -2.95 11.57 5.44
N MET A 88 -3.47 12.54 6.20
CA MET A 88 -4.71 13.23 5.82
C MET A 88 -4.64 13.90 4.45
N PRO A 89 -3.59 14.68 4.10
CA PRO A 89 -3.47 15.25 2.75
C PRO A 89 -3.42 14.16 1.65
N VAL A 90 -2.80 13.02 1.92
CA VAL A 90 -2.75 11.90 0.97
C VAL A 90 -4.14 11.27 0.80
N ALA A 91 -4.90 11.16 1.87
CA ALA A 91 -6.29 10.67 1.80
C ALA A 91 -7.17 11.58 0.95
N GLU A 92 -7.06 12.90 1.12
CA GLU A 92 -7.78 13.88 0.28
C GLU A 92 -7.38 13.77 -1.19
N ASP A 93 -6.10 13.59 -1.48
CA ASP A 93 -5.62 13.38 -2.85
C ASP A 93 -6.11 12.04 -3.42
N ALA A 94 -6.12 10.97 -2.64
CA ALA A 94 -6.64 9.66 -3.05
C ALA A 94 -8.14 9.74 -3.41
N ILE A 95 -8.91 10.49 -2.62
CA ILE A 95 -10.33 10.78 -2.92
C ILE A 95 -10.46 11.55 -4.24
N ALA A 96 -9.66 12.61 -4.39
CA ALA A 96 -9.71 13.48 -5.56
C ALA A 96 -9.38 12.77 -6.88
N ILE A 97 -8.49 11.77 -6.85
CA ILE A 97 -8.14 10.97 -8.04
C ILE A 97 -9.09 9.78 -8.26
N GLY A 98 -10.04 9.55 -7.36
CA GLY A 98 -10.99 8.45 -7.48
C GLY A 98 -10.41 7.07 -7.23
N ALA A 99 -9.41 6.95 -6.35
CA ALA A 99 -8.88 5.66 -5.94
C ALA A 99 -9.94 4.82 -5.21
N ARG A 100 -9.81 3.50 -5.28
CA ARG A 100 -10.74 2.57 -4.62
C ARG A 100 -10.36 2.26 -3.18
N VAL A 101 -9.05 2.21 -2.91
CA VAL A 101 -8.50 1.78 -1.62
C VAL A 101 -7.45 2.79 -1.13
N LEU A 102 -7.54 3.15 0.14
CA LEU A 102 -6.48 3.82 0.90
C LEU A 102 -5.83 2.79 1.82
N TRP A 103 -4.55 2.50 1.59
CA TRP A 103 -3.78 1.54 2.36
C TRP A 103 -2.70 2.25 3.17
N GLN A 104 -2.83 2.22 4.48
CA GLN A 104 -1.84 2.75 5.41
C GLN A 104 -0.91 1.62 5.84
N GLN A 105 0.37 1.78 5.55
CA GLN A 105 1.38 0.75 5.78
C GLN A 105 1.60 0.43 7.27
N LEU A 106 2.35 -0.63 7.50
CA LEU A 106 2.71 -1.07 8.84
C LEU A 106 3.34 0.08 9.65
N GLY A 107 2.79 0.35 10.83
CA GLY A 107 3.19 1.47 11.69
C GLY A 107 2.52 2.80 11.34
N VAL A 108 1.70 2.85 10.29
CA VAL A 108 0.94 4.04 9.90
C VAL A 108 -0.53 3.80 10.24
N ARG A 109 -1.05 4.60 11.16
CA ARG A 109 -2.43 4.49 11.62
C ARG A 109 -3.04 5.86 11.87
N ASN A 110 -3.74 6.38 10.90
CA ASN A 110 -4.49 7.63 11.01
C ASN A 110 -5.98 7.33 10.82
N GLU A 111 -6.71 7.27 11.92
CA GLU A 111 -8.12 6.90 11.93
C GLU A 111 -9.01 7.99 11.32
N ASP A 112 -8.66 9.26 11.50
CA ASP A 112 -9.40 10.38 10.92
C ASP A 112 -9.29 10.38 9.39
N ALA A 113 -8.09 10.13 8.86
CA ALA A 113 -7.89 9.99 7.43
C ALA A 113 -8.66 8.78 6.86
N ALA A 114 -8.67 7.65 7.58
CA ALA A 114 -9.45 6.48 7.19
C ALA A 114 -10.94 6.75 7.20
N ALA A 115 -11.45 7.41 8.24
CA ALA A 115 -12.86 7.81 8.35
C ALA A 115 -13.26 8.75 7.21
N ARG A 116 -12.41 9.72 6.90
CA ARG A 116 -12.62 10.68 5.80
C ARG A 116 -12.66 9.98 4.44
N ALA A 117 -11.73 9.07 4.19
CA ALA A 117 -11.68 8.30 2.95
C ALA A 117 -12.89 7.36 2.84
N SER A 118 -13.26 6.68 3.92
CA SER A 118 -14.44 5.79 3.96
C SER A 118 -15.74 6.56 3.71
N ALA A 119 -15.88 7.75 4.27
CA ALA A 119 -17.04 8.61 4.01
C ALA A 119 -17.14 9.04 2.53
N ALA A 120 -16.03 9.07 1.81
CA ALA A 120 -15.97 9.34 0.38
C ALA A 120 -16.09 8.07 -0.50
N GLY A 121 -16.27 6.90 0.12
CA GLY A 121 -16.50 5.62 -0.57
C GLY A 121 -15.25 4.78 -0.82
N LEU A 122 -14.09 5.14 -0.28
CA LEU A 122 -12.88 4.31 -0.38
C LEU A 122 -12.92 3.19 0.67
N GLU A 123 -12.39 2.04 0.31
CA GLU A 123 -12.04 1.03 1.30
C GLU A 123 -10.73 1.43 2.00
N CYS A 124 -10.64 1.16 3.30
CA CYS A 124 -9.47 1.55 4.08
C CYS A 124 -8.85 0.35 4.79
N VAL A 125 -7.52 0.26 4.69
CA VAL A 125 -6.69 -0.70 5.42
C VAL A 125 -5.66 0.11 6.20
N MET A 126 -5.39 -0.25 7.44
CA MET A 126 -4.42 0.43 8.30
C MET A 126 -3.44 -0.53 8.95
N ASP A 127 -2.22 -0.04 9.20
CA ASP A 127 -1.18 -0.74 9.96
C ASP A 127 -0.86 -2.14 9.39
N ARG A 128 -0.79 -2.24 8.05
CA ARG A 128 -0.45 -3.49 7.37
C ARG A 128 0.53 -3.25 6.23
N CYS A 129 1.51 -4.14 6.07
CA CYS A 129 2.41 -4.10 4.93
C CYS A 129 1.80 -4.84 3.74
N VAL A 130 1.61 -4.15 2.63
CA VAL A 130 1.02 -4.72 1.41
C VAL A 130 1.80 -5.93 0.89
N LYS A 131 3.13 -5.89 0.94
CA LYS A 131 4.01 -7.01 0.60
C LYS A 131 3.77 -8.22 1.49
N ILE A 132 3.71 -8.01 2.81
CA ILE A 132 3.54 -9.09 3.78
C ILE A 132 2.16 -9.74 3.62
N GLU A 133 1.12 -8.95 3.46
CA GLU A 133 -0.23 -9.46 3.25
C GLU A 133 -0.34 -10.25 1.93
N HIS A 134 0.26 -9.73 0.85
CA HIS A 134 0.30 -10.46 -0.42
C HIS A 134 1.09 -11.77 -0.29
N GLY A 135 2.28 -11.73 0.29
CA GLY A 135 3.12 -12.93 0.49
C GLY A 135 2.42 -14.00 1.33
N ARG A 136 1.70 -13.57 2.36
CA ARG A 136 0.93 -14.46 3.22
C ARG A 136 -0.26 -15.10 2.51
N LEU A 137 -0.99 -14.34 1.69
CA LEU A 137 -2.23 -14.78 1.06
C LEU A 137 -1.99 -15.52 -0.26
N PHE A 138 -0.95 -15.16 -1.00
CA PHE A 138 -0.67 -15.68 -2.35
C PHE A 138 0.73 -16.29 -2.53
N GLY A 139 1.64 -16.09 -1.58
CA GLY A 139 3.05 -16.45 -1.69
C GLY A 139 3.37 -17.93 -1.46
N GLY A 140 2.37 -18.80 -1.38
CA GLY A 140 2.58 -20.26 -1.28
C GLY A 140 2.88 -20.76 0.13
N LEU A 141 3.09 -19.92 1.12
CA LEU A 141 3.31 -20.35 2.52
C LEU A 141 2.10 -21.12 3.08
N ASN A 142 0.90 -20.80 2.64
CA ASN A 142 -0.32 -21.52 2.98
C ASN A 142 -0.34 -22.95 2.43
N TRP A 143 0.32 -23.19 1.28
CA TRP A 143 0.37 -24.50 0.62
C TRP A 143 1.26 -25.50 1.36
N VAL A 144 2.27 -25.01 2.08
CA VAL A 144 3.17 -25.83 2.90
C VAL A 144 2.71 -25.89 4.37
N GLY A 145 1.50 -25.47 4.66
CA GLY A 145 0.90 -25.54 6.00
C GLY A 145 1.40 -24.48 6.98
N VAL A 146 2.19 -23.52 6.54
CA VAL A 146 2.67 -22.42 7.37
C VAL A 146 1.60 -21.31 7.42
N ASN A 147 0.53 -21.56 8.13
CA ASN A 147 -0.47 -20.54 8.45
C ASN A 147 -0.39 -20.21 9.94
N THR A 148 0.36 -19.18 10.25
CA THR A 148 0.55 -18.75 11.64
C THR A 148 -0.71 -18.10 12.23
N ARG A 149 -1.71 -17.78 11.39
CA ARG A 149 -2.88 -16.95 11.75
C ARG A 149 -2.53 -15.60 12.36
N VAL A 150 -1.26 -15.24 12.40
CA VAL A 150 -0.78 -13.97 12.92
C VAL A 150 -0.94 -12.91 11.86
N LEU A 151 -1.84 -11.97 12.09
CA LEU A 151 -2.09 -10.83 11.22
C LEU A 151 -1.11 -9.66 11.47
N SER A 152 -0.06 -9.89 12.25
CA SER A 152 0.92 -8.88 12.63
C SER A 152 2.28 -9.20 12.04
N ALA A 153 2.95 -8.18 11.50
CA ALA A 153 4.36 -8.27 11.11
C ALA A 153 5.31 -8.07 12.31
N LYS A 154 4.77 -7.83 13.52
CA LYS A 154 5.59 -7.75 14.73
C LYS A 154 6.19 -9.13 14.99
N ARG A 155 7.52 -9.14 15.17
CA ARG A 155 8.24 -10.35 15.54
C ARG A 155 7.64 -10.96 16.81
N PRO A 156 7.22 -12.23 16.82
CA PRO A 156 6.77 -12.88 18.03
C PRO A 156 7.88 -12.88 19.08
N ARG A 157 7.54 -12.54 20.32
CA ARG A 157 8.52 -12.47 21.43
C ARG A 157 9.18 -13.82 21.76
N TRP A 158 8.58 -14.91 21.31
CA TRP A 158 9.08 -16.27 21.54
C TRP A 158 10.05 -16.78 20.47
N LEU A 159 10.25 -16.04 19.38
CA LEU A 159 11.30 -16.38 18.41
C LEU A 159 12.66 -15.99 18.97
N PRO A 160 13.62 -16.96 19.02
CA PRO A 160 14.96 -16.71 19.54
C PRO A 160 15.71 -15.80 18.63
N TYR A 161 15.75 -14.77 18.31
CA TYR A 161 16.43 -13.81 17.40
C TYR A 161 15.65 -13.37 16.17
#